data_3b7d30bef09d85eb7c00ae9c173b18b0
#
_entry.id   3b7d30bef09d85eb7c00ae9c173b18b0
#
_cell.length_a   1.000
_cell.length_b   1.000
_cell.length_c   1.000
_cell.angle_alpha   90.00
_cell.angle_beta   90.00
_cell.angle_gamma   90.00
#
_symmetry.space_group_name_H-M   'P 1'
#
loop_
_entity.id
_entity.type
_entity.pdbx_description
1 polymer ?
#
loop_
_entity_poly.entity_id
_entity_poly.type
_entity_poly.pdbx_seq_one_letter_code
_entity_poly.pdbx_strand_id
1 'polypeptide(L)'
;GVIAASLFPAIIEARKKSETLYNERVQKLYDLMVWTSVAVALPTTLLADWVILILYGANFQEAGDILRIYIWAGVFVTLGIASSKWLVAENLQRYLFYRTALGVLLNVGCNFWLIPIYGIKGAAFATLVTQGTVGFVSLSFFIKTRHNFLLAVNSLSIFSAYKRTFQRK
;
A
#
# COMPACT_ATOMS: atom_id res chain seq x y z
N GLY A 1 1.76 2.91 9.97
CA GLY A 1 1.64 4.36 10.02
C GLY A 1 0.69 4.84 11.10
N VAL A 2 0.84 6.12 11.48
CA VAL A 2 0.08 6.76 12.57
C VAL A 2 -1.44 6.67 12.33
N ILE A 3 -1.91 6.95 11.11
CA ILE A 3 -3.33 6.87 10.72
C ILE A 3 -3.92 5.48 11.03
N ALA A 4 -3.23 4.42 10.64
CA ALA A 4 -3.73 3.06 10.89
C ALA A 4 -3.72 2.71 12.38
N ALA A 5 -2.78 3.24 13.15
CA ALA A 5 -2.72 3.02 14.60
C ALA A 5 -3.85 3.76 15.33
N SER A 6 -4.15 5.00 14.94
CA SER A 6 -5.21 5.80 15.57
C SER A 6 -6.63 5.27 15.28
N LEU A 7 -6.85 4.66 14.10
CA LEU A 7 -8.15 4.10 13.73
C LEU A 7 -8.36 2.66 14.22
N PHE A 8 -7.29 1.96 14.59
CA PHE A 8 -7.37 0.55 14.98
C PHE A 8 -8.27 0.28 16.19
N PRO A 9 -8.22 1.07 17.30
CA PRO A 9 -9.14 0.87 18.42
C PRO A 9 -10.61 0.98 18.02
N ALA A 10 -10.96 1.94 17.16
CA ALA A 10 -12.32 2.12 16.65
C ALA A 10 -12.79 0.93 15.78
N ILE A 11 -11.87 0.28 15.06
CA ILE A 11 -12.16 -0.94 14.29
C ILE A 11 -12.47 -2.11 15.23
N ILE A 12 -11.66 -2.29 16.27
CA ILE A 12 -11.89 -3.36 17.27
C ILE A 12 -13.20 -3.16 18.04
N GLU A 13 -13.54 -1.92 18.39
CA GLU A 13 -14.81 -1.60 19.04
C GLU A 13 -16.01 -1.86 18.10
N ALA A 14 -15.89 -1.47 16.82
CA ALA A 14 -16.93 -1.74 15.82
C ALA A 14 -17.19 -3.24 15.64
N ARG A 15 -16.15 -4.07 15.71
CA ARG A 15 -16.28 -5.53 15.62
C ARG A 15 -17.14 -6.11 16.72
N LYS A 16 -17.10 -5.52 17.94
CA LYS A 16 -17.93 -5.95 19.07
C LYS A 16 -19.40 -5.55 18.92
N LYS A 17 -19.68 -4.50 18.13
CA LYS A 17 -21.04 -3.96 17.97
C LYS A 17 -21.79 -4.58 16.80
N SER A 18 -21.17 -4.66 15.62
CA SER A 18 -21.80 -5.16 14.39
C SER A 18 -20.76 -5.46 13.32
N GLU A 19 -20.96 -6.58 12.60
CA GLU A 19 -20.13 -6.95 11.46
C GLU A 19 -20.20 -5.92 10.32
N THR A 20 -21.36 -5.34 10.07
CA THR A 20 -21.54 -4.29 9.08
C THR A 20 -20.73 -3.04 9.43
N LEU A 21 -20.80 -2.58 10.67
CA LEU A 21 -20.03 -1.44 11.17
C LEU A 21 -18.53 -1.71 11.12
N TYR A 22 -18.11 -2.92 11.44
CA TYR A 22 -16.72 -3.35 11.33
C TYR A 22 -16.20 -3.23 9.89
N ASN A 23 -16.91 -3.84 8.93
CA ASN A 23 -16.55 -3.80 7.53
C ASN A 23 -16.50 -2.37 6.97
N GLU A 24 -17.41 -1.50 7.39
CA GLU A 24 -17.39 -0.09 7.03
C GLU A 24 -16.16 0.65 7.57
N ARG A 25 -15.78 0.41 8.82
CA ARG A 25 -14.60 1.03 9.44
C ARG A 25 -13.31 0.55 8.78
N VAL A 26 -13.23 -0.74 8.49
CA VAL A 26 -12.09 -1.32 7.77
C VAL A 26 -12.01 -0.72 6.36
N GLN A 27 -13.11 -0.65 5.60
CA GLN A 27 -13.12 -0.05 4.28
C GLN A 27 -12.68 1.42 4.31
N LYS A 28 -13.16 2.21 5.29
CA LYS A 28 -12.71 3.60 5.47
C LYS A 28 -11.21 3.72 5.75
N LEU A 29 -10.65 2.78 6.51
CA LEU A 29 -9.20 2.73 6.72
C LEU A 29 -8.47 2.53 5.39
N TYR A 30 -8.91 1.57 4.57
CA TYR A 30 -8.33 1.32 3.25
C TYR A 30 -8.44 2.55 2.35
N ASP A 31 -9.65 3.13 2.23
CA ASP A 31 -9.90 4.30 1.41
C ASP A 31 -8.99 5.47 1.81
N LEU A 32 -8.91 5.75 3.11
CA LEU A 32 -8.06 6.84 3.64
C LEU A 32 -6.57 6.58 3.36
N MET A 33 -6.08 5.36 3.59
CA MET A 33 -4.67 5.00 3.39
C MET A 33 -4.28 5.09 1.92
N VAL A 34 -5.10 4.57 1.01
CA VAL A 34 -4.87 4.61 -0.44
C VAL A 34 -4.89 6.05 -0.95
N TRP A 35 -5.96 6.79 -0.67
CA TRP A 35 -6.12 8.13 -1.23
C TRP A 35 -5.14 9.14 -0.67
N THR A 36 -4.74 9.01 0.59
CA THR A 36 -3.65 9.81 1.15
C THR A 36 -2.33 9.52 0.43
N SER A 37 -2.03 8.26 0.15
CA SER A 37 -0.82 7.88 -0.59
C SER A 37 -0.85 8.34 -2.04
N VAL A 38 -1.98 8.21 -2.73
CA VAL A 38 -2.15 8.69 -4.11
C VAL A 38 -2.03 10.22 -4.16
N ALA A 39 -2.62 10.93 -3.20
CA ALA A 39 -2.52 12.38 -3.10
C ALA A 39 -1.07 12.89 -2.90
N VAL A 40 -0.21 12.08 -2.31
CA VAL A 40 1.23 12.36 -2.22
C VAL A 40 1.96 11.90 -3.48
N ALA A 41 1.63 10.71 -4.00
CA ALA A 41 2.34 10.12 -5.12
C ALA A 41 2.18 10.93 -6.43
N LEU A 42 0.97 11.43 -6.71
CA LEU A 42 0.70 12.20 -7.93
C LEU A 42 1.54 13.48 -8.03
N PRO A 43 1.49 14.41 -7.06
CA PRO A 43 2.33 15.62 -7.12
C PRO A 43 3.82 15.28 -7.13
N THR A 44 4.25 14.30 -6.32
CA THR A 44 5.65 13.90 -6.28
C THR A 44 6.13 13.37 -7.62
N THR A 45 5.30 12.59 -8.34
CA THR A 45 5.63 12.09 -9.68
C THR A 45 5.81 13.23 -10.68
N LEU A 46 4.94 14.24 -10.61
CA LEU A 46 5.01 15.40 -11.52
C LEU A 46 6.18 16.32 -11.20
N LEU A 47 6.51 16.48 -9.93
CA LEU A 47 7.52 17.41 -9.45
C LEU A 47 8.86 16.73 -9.13
N ALA A 48 9.04 15.45 -9.48
CA ALA A 48 10.20 14.66 -9.08
C ALA A 48 11.54 15.33 -9.44
N ASP A 49 11.70 15.81 -10.69
CA ASP A 49 12.93 16.45 -11.13
C ASP A 49 13.19 17.75 -10.38
N TRP A 50 12.15 18.54 -10.16
CA TRP A 50 12.24 19.79 -9.44
C TRP A 50 12.61 19.57 -7.97
N VAL A 51 12.00 18.59 -7.33
CA VAL A 51 12.31 18.17 -5.95
C VAL A 51 13.77 17.72 -5.83
N ILE A 52 14.23 16.87 -6.76
CA ILE A 52 15.61 16.39 -6.76
C ILE A 52 16.60 17.55 -7.04
N LEU A 53 16.27 18.43 -7.98
CA LEU A 53 17.11 19.58 -8.29
C LEU A 53 17.32 20.50 -7.08
N ILE A 54 16.25 20.78 -6.32
CA ILE A 54 16.31 21.65 -5.13
C ILE A 54 17.05 20.98 -3.97
N LEU A 55 16.78 19.71 -3.71
CA LEU A 55 17.31 19.00 -2.54
C LEU A 55 18.75 18.51 -2.74
N TYR A 56 19.10 18.07 -3.97
CA TYR A 56 20.35 17.38 -4.25
C TYR A 56 21.19 18.03 -5.35
N GLY A 57 20.63 18.97 -6.11
CA GLY A 57 21.30 19.66 -7.21
C GLY A 57 21.33 18.88 -8.53
N ALA A 58 21.89 19.54 -9.57
CA ALA A 58 21.84 19.03 -10.95
C ALA A 58 22.58 17.71 -11.17
N ASN A 59 23.55 17.37 -10.33
CA ASN A 59 24.33 16.13 -10.47
C ASN A 59 23.52 14.86 -10.15
N PHE A 60 22.32 14.99 -9.57
CA PHE A 60 21.47 13.88 -9.14
C PHE A 60 20.19 13.75 -9.95
N GLN A 61 20.10 14.30 -11.15
CA GLN A 61 18.89 14.31 -11.98
C GLN A 61 18.30 12.90 -12.22
N GLU A 62 19.15 11.87 -12.37
CA GLU A 62 18.68 10.48 -12.52
C GLU A 62 17.88 9.98 -11.32
N ALA A 63 18.05 10.57 -10.16
CA ALA A 63 17.26 10.24 -8.97
C ALA A 63 15.78 10.64 -9.12
N GLY A 64 15.44 11.56 -10.02
CA GLY A 64 14.07 11.92 -10.35
C GLY A 64 13.27 10.74 -10.89
N ASP A 65 13.85 9.98 -11.81
CA ASP A 65 13.23 8.77 -12.36
C ASP A 65 13.03 7.69 -11.29
N ILE A 66 14.02 7.53 -10.40
CA ILE A 66 13.94 6.60 -9.29
C ILE A 66 12.81 6.99 -8.34
N LEU A 67 12.73 8.29 -8.01
CA LEU A 67 11.67 8.82 -7.15
C LEU A 67 10.26 8.59 -7.74
N ARG A 68 10.11 8.82 -9.07
CA ARG A 68 8.86 8.56 -9.79
C ARG A 68 8.40 7.12 -9.65
N ILE A 69 9.30 6.16 -9.75
CA ILE A 69 8.97 4.74 -9.62
C ILE A 69 8.68 4.40 -8.15
N TYR A 70 9.57 4.81 -7.26
CA TYR A 70 9.55 4.40 -5.86
C TYR A 70 8.36 4.95 -5.08
N ILE A 71 7.87 6.16 -5.42
CA ILE A 71 6.72 6.76 -4.73
C ILE A 71 5.45 5.93 -4.88
N TRP A 72 5.26 5.24 -6.02
CA TRP A 72 4.13 4.35 -6.24
C TRP A 72 4.19 3.06 -5.40
N ALA A 73 5.40 2.62 -5.03
CA ALA A 73 5.53 1.54 -4.06
C ALA A 73 4.89 1.90 -2.71
N GLY A 74 4.90 3.19 -2.34
CA GLY A 74 4.25 3.71 -1.14
C GLY A 74 2.74 3.43 -1.09
N VAL A 75 2.03 3.45 -2.23
CA VAL A 75 0.60 3.13 -2.30
C VAL A 75 0.37 1.67 -1.89
N PHE A 76 1.19 0.74 -2.37
CA PHE A 76 1.10 -0.67 -1.99
C PHE A 76 1.56 -0.93 -0.55
N VAL A 77 2.54 -0.17 -0.06
CA VAL A 77 2.95 -0.20 1.36
C VAL A 77 1.78 0.17 2.27
N THR A 78 1.04 1.24 1.94
CA THR A 78 -0.11 1.66 2.76
C THR A 78 -1.26 0.67 2.70
N LEU A 79 -1.54 0.06 1.55
CA LEU A 79 -2.45 -1.09 1.43
C LEU A 79 -2.00 -2.24 2.33
N GLY A 80 -0.71 -2.58 2.32
CA GLY A 80 -0.12 -3.59 3.18
C GLY A 80 -0.28 -3.29 4.67
N ILE A 81 -0.16 -2.02 5.08
CA ILE A 81 -0.38 -1.58 6.47
C ILE A 81 -1.85 -1.75 6.86
N ALA A 82 -2.80 -1.31 6.02
CA ALA A 82 -4.23 -1.48 6.27
C ALA A 82 -4.60 -2.96 6.40
N SER A 83 -4.11 -3.78 5.46
CA SER A 83 -4.26 -5.24 5.47
C SER A 83 -3.69 -5.89 6.73
N SER A 84 -2.53 -5.43 7.21
CA SER A 84 -1.93 -5.95 8.44
C SER A 84 -2.82 -5.71 9.65
N LYS A 85 -3.45 -4.54 9.75
CA LYS A 85 -4.40 -4.23 10.83
C LYS A 85 -5.62 -5.14 10.79
N TRP A 86 -6.16 -5.39 9.60
CA TRP A 86 -7.25 -6.34 9.43
C TRP A 86 -6.84 -7.76 9.84
N LEU A 87 -5.68 -8.26 9.38
CA LEU A 87 -5.17 -9.60 9.74
C LEU A 87 -4.98 -9.76 11.26
N VAL A 88 -4.54 -8.71 11.95
CA VAL A 88 -4.43 -8.71 13.41
C VAL A 88 -5.82 -8.76 14.06
N ALA A 89 -6.78 -7.97 13.57
CA ALA A 89 -8.14 -7.96 14.07
C ALA A 89 -8.84 -9.32 13.90
N GLU A 90 -8.51 -10.06 12.83
CA GLU A 90 -9.05 -11.40 12.55
C GLU A 90 -8.25 -12.57 13.19
N ASN A 91 -7.24 -12.27 14.02
CA ASN A 91 -6.33 -13.28 14.60
C ASN A 91 -5.60 -14.13 13.55
N LEU A 92 -5.28 -13.52 12.40
CA LEU A 92 -4.62 -14.16 11.26
C LEU A 92 -3.15 -13.74 11.14
N GLN A 93 -2.45 -13.45 12.26
CA GLN A 93 -1.08 -12.92 12.29
C GLN A 93 -0.06 -13.82 11.58
N ARG A 94 -0.28 -15.14 11.56
CA ARG A 94 0.59 -16.08 10.83
C ARG A 94 0.71 -15.74 9.32
N TYR A 95 -0.33 -15.17 8.72
CA TYR A 95 -0.27 -14.75 7.33
C TYR A 95 0.63 -13.52 7.11
N LEU A 96 0.84 -12.69 8.14
CA LEU A 96 1.85 -11.62 8.10
C LEU A 96 3.25 -12.19 7.94
N PHE A 97 3.57 -13.25 8.67
CA PHE A 97 4.87 -13.92 8.55
C PHE A 97 5.09 -14.47 7.14
N TYR A 98 4.15 -15.26 6.62
CA TYR A 98 4.27 -15.82 5.26
C TYR A 98 4.38 -14.72 4.19
N ARG A 99 3.61 -13.67 4.33
CA ARG A 99 3.64 -12.52 3.44
C ARG A 99 4.98 -11.79 3.49
N THR A 100 5.53 -11.59 4.68
CA THR A 100 6.83 -10.93 4.86
C THR A 100 7.95 -11.80 4.28
N ALA A 101 7.95 -13.09 4.56
CA ALA A 101 8.92 -14.03 4.01
C ALA A 101 8.87 -14.05 2.47
N LEU A 102 7.67 -14.11 1.87
CA LEU A 102 7.48 -14.01 0.42
C LEU A 102 8.06 -12.69 -0.12
N GLY A 103 7.81 -11.57 0.58
CA GLY A 103 8.33 -10.26 0.20
C GLY A 103 9.85 -10.22 0.17
N VAL A 104 10.51 -10.77 1.19
CA VAL A 104 11.97 -10.84 1.23
C VAL A 104 12.52 -11.67 0.06
N LEU A 105 11.97 -12.85 -0.17
CA LEU A 105 12.41 -13.74 -1.27
C LEU A 105 12.20 -13.07 -2.65
N LEU A 106 11.05 -12.46 -2.86
CA LEU A 106 10.76 -11.74 -4.11
C LEU A 106 11.68 -10.53 -4.28
N ASN A 107 11.89 -9.73 -3.24
CA ASN A 107 12.74 -8.56 -3.32
C ASN A 107 14.19 -8.92 -3.65
N VAL A 108 14.74 -9.93 -2.96
CA VAL A 108 16.10 -10.42 -3.24
C VAL A 108 16.20 -10.97 -4.67
N GLY A 109 15.24 -11.80 -5.08
CA GLY A 109 15.21 -12.36 -6.44
C GLY A 109 15.08 -11.29 -7.52
N CYS A 110 14.15 -10.34 -7.36
CA CYS A 110 13.99 -9.24 -8.30
C CYS A 110 15.22 -8.35 -8.36
N ASN A 111 15.85 -8.03 -7.22
CA ASN A 111 17.08 -7.23 -7.20
C ASN A 111 18.23 -7.95 -7.89
N PHE A 112 18.37 -9.25 -7.67
CA PHE A 112 19.41 -10.05 -8.32
C PHE A 112 19.31 -10.01 -9.86
N TRP A 113 18.08 -9.95 -10.39
CA TRP A 113 17.83 -9.89 -11.84
C TRP A 113 17.81 -8.48 -12.40
N LEU A 114 17.18 -7.52 -11.72
CA LEU A 114 16.93 -6.19 -12.26
C LEU A 114 18.08 -5.22 -12.05
N ILE A 115 18.87 -5.35 -10.97
CA ILE A 115 20.00 -4.44 -10.73
C ILE A 115 21.09 -4.58 -11.80
N PRO A 116 21.52 -5.78 -12.23
CA PRO A 116 22.52 -5.91 -13.29
C PRO A 116 22.10 -5.29 -14.63
N ILE A 117 20.77 -5.26 -14.92
CA ILE A 117 20.25 -4.78 -16.20
C ILE A 117 19.93 -3.28 -16.15
N TYR A 118 19.33 -2.81 -15.07
CA TYR A 118 18.78 -1.44 -14.96
C TYR A 118 19.44 -0.60 -13.86
N GLY A 119 20.50 -1.10 -13.20
CA GLY A 119 21.17 -0.40 -12.11
C GLY A 119 20.21 -0.06 -10.95
N ILE A 120 20.35 1.15 -10.43
CA ILE A 120 19.53 1.62 -9.29
C ILE A 120 18.03 1.70 -9.66
N LYS A 121 17.68 1.99 -10.90
CA LYS A 121 16.28 1.95 -11.38
C LYS A 121 15.71 0.53 -11.23
N GLY A 122 16.53 -0.50 -11.47
CA GLY A 122 16.14 -1.89 -11.24
C GLY A 122 15.75 -2.19 -9.78
N ALA A 123 16.47 -1.62 -8.82
CA ALA A 123 16.12 -1.74 -7.40
C ALA A 123 14.78 -1.07 -7.07
N ALA A 124 14.48 0.09 -7.67
CA ALA A 124 13.19 0.76 -7.51
C ALA A 124 12.03 -0.08 -8.08
N PHE A 125 12.21 -0.66 -9.27
CA PHE A 125 11.24 -1.60 -9.86
C PHE A 125 11.07 -2.87 -9.02
N ALA A 126 12.16 -3.46 -8.52
CA ALA A 126 12.11 -4.62 -7.64
C ALA A 126 11.27 -4.33 -6.39
N THR A 127 11.45 -3.15 -5.81
CA THR A 127 10.66 -2.69 -4.66
C THR A 127 9.19 -2.52 -5.03
N LEU A 128 8.87 -1.87 -6.15
CA LEU A 128 7.50 -1.67 -6.62
C LEU A 128 6.79 -3.00 -6.83
N VAL A 129 7.41 -3.95 -7.54
CA VAL A 129 6.86 -5.29 -7.79
C VAL A 129 6.66 -6.05 -6.47
N THR A 130 7.65 -6.01 -5.59
CA THR A 130 7.56 -6.68 -4.28
C THR A 130 6.43 -6.11 -3.45
N GLN A 131 6.34 -4.79 -3.31
CA GLN A 131 5.29 -4.15 -2.52
C GLN A 131 3.90 -4.36 -3.13
N GLY A 132 3.78 -4.33 -4.46
CA GLY A 132 2.55 -4.67 -5.18
C GLY A 132 2.12 -6.11 -4.89
N THR A 133 3.05 -7.06 -4.95
CA THR A 133 2.76 -8.47 -4.66
C THR A 133 2.39 -8.67 -3.19
N VAL A 134 3.19 -8.16 -2.27
CA VAL A 134 3.00 -8.35 -0.83
C VAL A 134 1.81 -7.54 -0.30
N GLY A 135 1.67 -6.28 -0.72
CA GLY A 135 0.62 -5.38 -0.23
C GLY A 135 -0.76 -5.67 -0.80
N PHE A 136 -0.83 -6.24 -2.02
CA PHE A 136 -2.08 -6.39 -2.76
C PHE A 136 -2.33 -7.84 -3.20
N VAL A 137 -1.45 -8.42 -4.05
CA VAL A 137 -1.69 -9.72 -4.69
C VAL A 137 -1.72 -10.87 -3.67
N SER A 138 -0.87 -10.81 -2.62
CA SER A 138 -0.82 -11.86 -1.60
C SER A 138 -2.15 -12.09 -0.86
N LEU A 139 -3.02 -11.08 -0.84
CA LEU A 139 -4.34 -11.17 -0.21
C LEU A 139 -5.30 -12.08 -0.97
N SER A 140 -5.06 -12.33 -2.26
CA SER A 140 -5.87 -13.22 -3.09
C SER A 140 -5.52 -14.70 -2.92
N PHE A 141 -4.32 -15.02 -2.43
CA PHE A 141 -3.82 -16.41 -2.38
C PHE A 141 -4.54 -17.30 -1.38
N PHE A 142 -5.04 -16.74 -0.31
CA PHE A 142 -5.69 -17.52 0.73
C PHE A 142 -7.19 -17.22 0.77
N ILE A 143 -8.01 -18.27 0.86
CA ILE A 143 -9.48 -18.13 0.95
C ILE A 143 -9.89 -17.23 2.11
N LYS A 144 -9.19 -17.34 3.26
CA LYS A 144 -9.47 -16.53 4.46
C LYS A 144 -9.15 -15.03 4.29
N THR A 145 -8.32 -14.65 3.32
CA THR A 145 -7.94 -13.25 3.07
C THR A 145 -8.65 -12.64 1.86
N ARG A 146 -9.47 -13.40 1.12
CA ARG A 146 -10.20 -12.91 -0.05
C ARG A 146 -11.13 -11.73 0.26
N HIS A 147 -11.79 -11.73 1.42
CA HIS A 147 -12.61 -10.59 1.84
C HIS A 147 -11.76 -9.31 1.93
N ASN A 148 -10.58 -9.42 2.51
CA ASN A 148 -9.62 -8.33 2.62
C ASN A 148 -9.13 -7.85 1.24
N PHE A 149 -8.91 -8.77 0.30
CA PHE A 149 -8.59 -8.42 -1.09
C PHE A 149 -9.70 -7.59 -1.75
N LEU A 150 -10.97 -7.96 -1.56
CA LEU A 150 -12.10 -7.18 -2.09
C LEU A 150 -12.17 -5.77 -1.50
N LEU A 151 -11.87 -5.59 -0.21
CA LEU A 151 -11.79 -4.28 0.42
C LEU A 151 -10.67 -3.43 -0.21
N ALA A 152 -9.51 -4.03 -0.48
CA ALA A 152 -8.39 -3.37 -1.15
C ALA A 152 -8.74 -2.98 -2.60
N VAL A 153 -9.38 -3.86 -3.38
CA VAL A 153 -9.85 -3.56 -4.74
C VAL A 153 -10.85 -2.40 -4.73
N ASN A 154 -11.81 -2.46 -3.81
CA ASN A 154 -12.83 -1.42 -3.67
C ASN A 154 -12.25 -0.04 -3.31
N SER A 155 -11.13 0.01 -2.59
CA SER A 155 -10.48 1.28 -2.24
C SER A 155 -9.72 1.90 -3.41
N LEU A 156 -9.26 1.10 -4.37
CA LEU A 156 -8.62 1.59 -5.60
C LEU A 156 -9.63 2.18 -6.60
N SER A 157 -10.93 1.84 -6.48
CA SER A 157 -11.98 2.38 -7.35
C SER A 157 -12.41 3.77 -6.89
N ILE A 158 -12.08 4.80 -7.68
CA ILE A 158 -12.46 6.21 -7.43
C ILE A 158 -13.98 6.35 -7.26
N PHE A 159 -14.75 5.68 -8.13
CA PHE A 159 -16.19 5.76 -8.13
C PHE A 159 -16.83 5.22 -6.85
N SER A 160 -16.33 4.08 -6.36
CA SER A 160 -16.84 3.46 -5.14
C SER A 160 -16.42 4.24 -3.88
N ALA A 161 -15.21 4.82 -3.85
CA ALA A 161 -14.75 5.66 -2.75
C ALA A 161 -15.56 6.97 -2.68
N TYR A 162 -15.78 7.64 -3.81
CA TYR A 162 -16.62 8.85 -3.90
C TYR A 162 -18.05 8.60 -3.42
N LYS A 163 -18.70 7.53 -3.88
CA LYS A 163 -20.07 7.17 -3.49
C LYS A 163 -20.19 6.94 -1.98
N ARG A 164 -19.22 6.28 -1.35
CA ARG A 164 -19.22 6.04 0.11
C ARG A 164 -19.02 7.31 0.92
N THR A 165 -18.28 8.28 0.38
CA THR A 165 -17.94 9.52 1.12
C THR A 165 -19.08 10.54 1.03
N PHE A 166 -19.76 10.64 -0.11
CA PHE A 166 -20.73 11.72 -0.38
C PHE A 166 -22.20 11.31 -0.35
N GLN A 167 -22.57 10.03 -0.44
CA GLN A 167 -23.98 9.60 -0.39
C GLN A 167 -24.52 9.31 1.01
N ARG A 168 -23.74 9.55 2.07
CA ARG A 168 -24.20 9.47 3.46
C ARG A 168 -24.32 10.86 4.11
N LYS A 169 -25.17 11.72 3.52
CA LYS A 169 -25.81 12.84 4.23
C LYS A 169 -27.28 12.53 4.42
#